data_246552ee2539026f906dea44f8197897
#
_entry.id   246552ee2539026f906dea44f8197897
#
_cell.length_a   1.000
_cell.length_b   1.000
_cell.length_c   1.000
_cell.angle_alpha   90.00
_cell.angle_beta   90.00
_cell.angle_gamma   90.00
#
_symmetry.space_group_name_H-M   'P 1'
#
loop_
_entity.id
_entity.type
_entity.pdbx_description
1 polymer ?
#
loop_
_entity_poly.entity_id
_entity_poly.type
_entity_poly.pdbx_seq_one_letter_code
_entity_poly.pdbx_strand_id
1 'polypeptide(L)'
;MAKAKWEIIADLIYVHFGLNEDFGRDEIEGVVEAYGLSDGKIRTNTWNALFTHEVLVEAENGLFSLLPKKEKVKNVTAKKKSSMKNVLNVQKSNNQYYGQYIEEAVVAIINGLPIPNNVKNYVFQPWEITIMNDDAKEIAAYLNASTATYVGRQTSNQSCDLIADNKEIELKYSKGNGTYYNTSVSYFDCYGLTPFKDFLTQYGVLDFLAQFFGDKVYKNLSPVSQDESSAWRKAYPELYEQLIAIEAAAREAYAEYVFNYLIADPSRIEHFVHQMLTKETSGKHTPDSIIIYHYDTDKIVEFSKEEIMAMISNSSVSRSGYTFKFNGFHTTIAWQNGTGLNNPTIRVYLDKKGA
;
A
#
# COMPACT_ATOMS: atom_id res chain seq x y z
N MET A 1 -2.22 -4.25 -24.92
CA MET A 1 -2.92 -5.53 -25.13
C MET A 1 -2.75 -6.38 -23.88
N ALA A 2 -3.83 -6.95 -23.34
CA ALA A 2 -3.72 -7.88 -22.20
C ALA A 2 -2.96 -9.13 -22.64
N LYS A 3 -2.05 -9.64 -21.78
CA LYS A 3 -1.36 -10.90 -22.05
C LYS A 3 -2.35 -12.05 -22.13
N ALA A 4 -2.09 -13.01 -23.01
CA ALA A 4 -2.85 -14.25 -23.03
C ALA A 4 -2.61 -15.03 -21.72
N LYS A 5 -3.62 -15.78 -21.26
CA LYS A 5 -3.53 -16.50 -19.97
C LYS A 5 -2.34 -17.47 -19.92
N TRP A 6 -1.98 -18.10 -21.03
CA TRP A 6 -0.84 -19.00 -21.11
C TRP A 6 0.51 -18.25 -20.95
N GLU A 7 0.62 -16.99 -21.43
CA GLU A 7 1.85 -16.19 -21.25
C GLU A 7 2.10 -15.85 -19.79
N ILE A 8 1.02 -15.59 -19.04
CA ILE A 8 1.09 -15.33 -17.61
C ILE A 8 1.57 -16.58 -16.87
N ILE A 9 0.99 -17.74 -17.21
CA ILE A 9 1.37 -19.03 -16.62
C ILE A 9 2.82 -19.39 -17.00
N ALA A 10 3.23 -19.19 -18.26
CA ALA A 10 4.61 -19.40 -18.67
C ALA A 10 5.61 -18.58 -17.85
N ASP A 11 5.31 -17.30 -17.62
CA ASP A 11 6.18 -16.45 -16.80
C ASP A 11 6.27 -16.97 -15.36
N LEU A 12 5.19 -17.49 -14.78
CA LEU A 12 5.20 -18.10 -13.46
C LEU A 12 6.05 -19.37 -13.40
N ILE A 13 5.91 -20.24 -14.40
CA ILE A 13 6.69 -21.48 -14.47
C ILE A 13 8.19 -21.16 -14.56
N TYR A 14 8.59 -20.19 -15.39
CA TYR A 14 10.01 -19.77 -15.48
C TYR A 14 10.57 -19.17 -14.19
N VAL A 15 9.73 -18.73 -13.30
CA VAL A 15 10.14 -18.15 -12.01
C VAL A 15 10.29 -19.24 -10.95
N HIS A 16 9.44 -20.26 -10.99
CA HIS A 16 9.38 -21.29 -9.95
C HIS A 16 10.28 -22.49 -10.22
N PHE A 17 10.48 -22.83 -11.49
CA PHE A 17 11.22 -24.03 -11.86
C PHE A 17 12.52 -23.67 -12.59
N GLY A 18 13.59 -24.35 -12.21
CA GLY A 18 14.91 -24.22 -12.87
C GLY A 18 14.91 -24.84 -14.28
N LEU A 19 15.79 -24.32 -15.16
CA LEU A 19 15.91 -24.84 -16.54
C LEU A 19 16.39 -26.30 -16.63
N ASN A 20 16.90 -26.85 -15.54
CA ASN A 20 17.45 -28.23 -15.50
C ASN A 20 16.70 -29.11 -14.49
N GLU A 21 15.50 -28.73 -14.11
CA GLU A 21 14.65 -29.48 -13.19
C GLU A 21 13.48 -30.07 -13.94
N ASP A 22 13.18 -31.34 -13.66
CA ASP A 22 11.97 -32.00 -14.12
C ASP A 22 10.90 -31.88 -13.04
N PHE A 23 9.68 -31.53 -13.44
CA PHE A 23 8.56 -31.31 -12.52
C PHE A 23 7.26 -31.89 -13.08
N GLY A 24 6.36 -32.22 -12.17
CA GLY A 24 5.06 -32.78 -12.50
C GLY A 24 4.03 -31.72 -12.87
N ARG A 25 2.97 -32.15 -13.56
CA ARG A 25 1.83 -31.28 -13.87
C ARG A 25 1.18 -30.73 -12.62
N ASP A 26 1.05 -31.56 -11.58
CA ASP A 26 0.42 -31.16 -10.32
C ASP A 26 1.23 -30.07 -9.60
N GLU A 27 2.55 -30.04 -9.75
CA GLU A 27 3.39 -28.99 -9.21
C GLU A 27 3.16 -27.67 -9.94
N ILE A 28 3.04 -27.69 -11.27
CA ILE A 28 2.69 -26.50 -12.06
C ILE A 28 1.27 -26.00 -11.71
N GLU A 29 0.30 -26.92 -11.61
CA GLU A 29 -1.08 -26.58 -11.25
C GLU A 29 -1.14 -26.01 -9.82
N GLY A 30 -0.37 -26.53 -8.88
CA GLY A 30 -0.23 -25.98 -7.53
C GLY A 30 0.33 -24.56 -7.50
N VAL A 31 1.35 -24.28 -8.31
CA VAL A 31 1.87 -22.91 -8.48
C VAL A 31 0.80 -21.98 -9.04
N VAL A 32 0.10 -22.39 -10.11
CA VAL A 32 -0.93 -21.58 -10.77
C VAL A 32 -2.13 -21.33 -9.85
N GLU A 33 -2.50 -22.30 -9.03
CA GLU A 33 -3.55 -22.18 -8.01
C GLU A 33 -3.14 -21.22 -6.89
N ALA A 34 -1.92 -21.34 -6.39
CA ALA A 34 -1.37 -20.45 -5.37
C ALA A 34 -1.39 -18.96 -5.80
N TYR A 35 -1.33 -18.72 -7.11
CA TYR A 35 -1.45 -17.37 -7.71
C TYR A 35 -2.89 -16.96 -8.06
N GLY A 36 -3.88 -17.78 -7.74
CA GLY A 36 -5.30 -17.49 -8.02
C GLY A 36 -5.65 -17.39 -9.51
N LEU A 37 -4.85 -17.99 -10.38
CA LEU A 37 -5.03 -17.93 -11.85
C LEU A 37 -5.88 -19.06 -12.39
N SER A 38 -6.14 -20.11 -11.62
CA SER A 38 -7.05 -21.20 -11.95
C SER A 38 -7.71 -21.76 -10.69
N ASP A 39 -8.83 -22.47 -10.89
CA ASP A 39 -9.54 -23.20 -9.84
C ASP A 39 -8.91 -24.59 -9.61
N GLY A 40 -7.58 -24.66 -9.54
CA GLY A 40 -6.82 -25.89 -9.31
C GLY A 40 -6.48 -26.70 -10.56
N LYS A 41 -6.96 -26.31 -11.78
CA LYS A 41 -6.58 -27.01 -13.03
C LYS A 41 -6.33 -26.05 -14.19
N ILE A 42 -5.23 -26.26 -14.88
CA ILE A 42 -4.95 -25.52 -16.12
C ILE A 42 -5.81 -26.12 -17.25
N ARG A 43 -6.62 -25.25 -17.89
CA ARG A 43 -7.46 -25.67 -19.03
C ARG A 43 -6.59 -26.22 -20.16
N THR A 44 -7.09 -27.26 -20.85
CA THR A 44 -6.38 -27.95 -21.94
C THR A 44 -5.81 -27.01 -23.00
N ASN A 45 -6.56 -25.99 -23.41
CA ASN A 45 -6.08 -25.03 -24.42
C ASN A 45 -4.88 -24.18 -23.91
N THR A 46 -4.89 -23.81 -22.64
CA THR A 46 -3.79 -23.07 -22.00
C THR A 46 -2.58 -24.00 -21.82
N TRP A 47 -2.82 -25.24 -21.41
CA TRP A 47 -1.79 -26.27 -21.30
C TRP A 47 -1.10 -26.52 -22.64
N ASN A 48 -1.88 -26.81 -23.68
CA ASN A 48 -1.36 -27.04 -25.04
C ASN A 48 -0.58 -25.82 -25.58
N ALA A 49 -0.99 -24.61 -25.21
CA ALA A 49 -0.26 -23.40 -25.62
C ALA A 49 1.16 -23.35 -25.05
N LEU A 50 1.41 -23.86 -23.83
CA LEU A 50 2.76 -23.91 -23.25
C LEU A 50 3.72 -24.78 -24.10
N PHE A 51 3.23 -25.87 -24.69
CA PHE A 51 4.01 -26.70 -25.63
C PHE A 51 4.15 -26.04 -26.99
N THR A 52 3.04 -25.55 -27.56
CA THR A 52 3.04 -24.89 -28.86
C THR A 52 3.99 -23.68 -28.90
N HIS A 53 4.10 -22.98 -27.80
CA HIS A 53 5.00 -21.82 -27.66
C HIS A 53 6.38 -22.18 -27.09
N GLU A 54 6.71 -23.47 -27.07
CA GLU A 54 8.00 -23.99 -26.65
C GLU A 54 8.43 -23.49 -25.25
N VAL A 55 7.50 -23.47 -24.29
CA VAL A 55 7.78 -23.18 -22.88
C VAL A 55 8.14 -24.46 -22.14
N LEU A 56 7.38 -25.53 -22.41
CA LEU A 56 7.54 -26.86 -21.82
C LEU A 56 7.87 -27.89 -22.89
N VAL A 57 8.65 -28.87 -22.49
CA VAL A 57 8.84 -30.14 -23.22
C VAL A 57 8.52 -31.27 -22.25
N GLU A 58 7.90 -32.32 -22.78
CA GLU A 58 7.68 -33.55 -22.02
C GLU A 58 9.02 -34.29 -21.90
N ALA A 59 9.44 -34.53 -20.66
CA ALA A 59 10.60 -35.32 -20.31
C ALA A 59 10.20 -36.81 -20.17
N GLU A 60 11.16 -37.68 -19.91
CA GLU A 60 10.88 -39.07 -19.63
C GLU A 60 10.00 -39.23 -18.37
N ASN A 61 9.15 -40.24 -18.35
CA ASN A 61 8.23 -40.56 -17.23
C ASN A 61 7.06 -39.61 -16.97
N GLY A 62 6.62 -38.84 -17.95
CA GLY A 62 5.48 -37.93 -17.80
C GLY A 62 5.76 -36.66 -16.98
N LEU A 63 7.02 -36.37 -16.76
CA LEU A 63 7.49 -35.09 -16.21
C LEU A 63 7.69 -34.07 -17.33
N PHE A 64 7.85 -32.82 -16.96
CA PHE A 64 8.05 -31.71 -17.87
C PHE A 64 9.30 -30.94 -17.50
N SER A 65 10.02 -30.47 -18.51
CA SER A 65 11.19 -29.58 -18.33
C SER A 65 10.95 -28.27 -19.03
N LEU A 66 11.56 -27.19 -18.49
CA LEU A 66 11.55 -25.88 -19.12
C LEU A 66 12.54 -25.83 -20.28
N LEU A 67 12.04 -25.43 -21.45
CA LEU A 67 12.92 -25.08 -22.56
C LEU A 67 13.57 -23.70 -22.33
N PRO A 68 14.85 -23.53 -22.76
CA PRO A 68 15.49 -22.22 -22.71
C PRO A 68 14.65 -21.19 -23.48
N LYS A 69 14.34 -20.07 -22.83
CA LYS A 69 13.56 -19.01 -23.46
C LYS A 69 14.26 -18.51 -24.70
N LYS A 70 13.69 -18.69 -25.90
CA LYS A 70 14.26 -18.13 -27.14
C LYS A 70 14.40 -16.63 -26.99
N GLU A 71 15.63 -16.11 -26.91
CA GLU A 71 15.89 -14.68 -26.78
C GLU A 71 15.35 -13.91 -27.98
N LYS A 72 14.23 -13.25 -27.82
CA LYS A 72 13.98 -12.00 -28.55
C LYS A 72 14.81 -10.91 -27.82
N VAL A 73 16.04 -10.78 -28.22
CA VAL A 73 16.93 -9.72 -27.74
C VAL A 73 16.29 -8.38 -28.06
N LYS A 74 15.71 -7.75 -27.08
CA LYS A 74 15.62 -6.30 -26.78
C LYS A 74 14.42 -6.02 -25.84
N ASN A 75 14.70 -5.50 -24.65
CA ASN A 75 13.76 -4.93 -23.67
C ASN A 75 12.94 -5.89 -22.78
N VAL A 76 13.43 -7.07 -22.43
CA VAL A 76 12.68 -8.05 -21.61
C VAL A 76 12.76 -7.79 -20.10
N THR A 77 13.84 -7.15 -19.61
CA THR A 77 14.07 -6.97 -18.16
C THR A 77 13.05 -6.02 -17.50
N ALA A 78 12.79 -4.88 -18.11
CA ALA A 78 11.85 -3.90 -17.55
C ALA A 78 10.37 -4.35 -17.63
N LYS A 79 9.96 -5.03 -18.71
CA LYS A 79 8.61 -5.56 -18.85
C LYS A 79 8.31 -6.75 -17.92
N LYS A 80 9.32 -7.55 -17.57
CA LYS A 80 9.17 -8.69 -16.66
C LYS A 80 8.94 -8.24 -15.22
N LYS A 81 9.72 -7.25 -14.74
CA LYS A 81 9.54 -6.61 -13.43
C LYS A 81 8.11 -6.03 -13.29
N SER A 82 7.62 -5.29 -14.28
CA SER A 82 6.30 -4.66 -14.26
C SER A 82 5.12 -5.64 -14.17
N SER A 83 5.20 -6.82 -14.79
CA SER A 83 4.10 -7.80 -14.75
C SER A 83 4.00 -8.52 -13.41
N MET A 84 5.14 -8.84 -12.78
CA MET A 84 5.19 -9.47 -11.46
C MET A 84 4.83 -8.50 -10.35
N LYS A 85 5.26 -7.24 -10.45
CA LYS A 85 4.90 -6.17 -9.52
C LYS A 85 3.39 -5.89 -9.48
N ASN A 86 2.69 -6.15 -10.58
CA ASN A 86 1.23 -6.08 -10.60
C ASN A 86 0.56 -7.20 -9.79
N VAL A 87 1.23 -8.35 -9.61
CA VAL A 87 0.74 -9.47 -8.79
C VAL A 87 0.92 -9.20 -7.29
N LEU A 88 2.02 -8.54 -6.86
CA LEU A 88 2.19 -8.08 -5.47
C LEU A 88 0.97 -7.31 -4.94
N ASN A 89 0.17 -6.75 -5.85
CA ASN A 89 -0.99 -5.92 -5.54
C ASN A 89 -2.29 -6.69 -5.28
N VAL A 90 -2.36 -7.96 -5.50
CA VAL A 90 -3.62 -8.74 -5.38
C VAL A 90 -3.96 -9.03 -3.91
N GLN A 91 -2.98 -8.98 -3.00
CA GLN A 91 -3.19 -9.24 -1.58
C GLN A 91 -3.14 -7.95 -0.75
N LYS A 92 -4.20 -7.15 -0.81
CA LYS A 92 -4.35 -5.88 -0.05
C LYS A 92 -4.13 -6.00 1.47
N SER A 93 -4.22 -7.20 2.04
CA SER A 93 -4.06 -7.45 3.48
C SER A 93 -2.61 -7.41 3.97
N ASN A 94 -1.63 -7.50 3.08
CA ASN A 94 -0.22 -7.72 3.44
C ASN A 94 0.70 -6.52 3.21
N ASN A 95 0.19 -5.39 2.70
CA ASN A 95 1.00 -4.21 2.36
C ASN A 95 1.90 -3.71 3.50
N GLN A 96 1.45 -3.83 4.74
CA GLN A 96 2.25 -3.44 5.90
C GLN A 96 3.52 -4.30 6.09
N TYR A 97 3.47 -5.58 5.72
CA TYR A 97 4.62 -6.47 5.83
C TYR A 97 5.62 -6.24 4.71
N TYR A 98 5.16 -5.90 3.50
CA TYR A 98 6.04 -5.51 2.39
C TYR A 98 6.84 -4.25 2.74
N GLY A 99 6.18 -3.20 3.25
CA GLY A 99 6.86 -1.98 3.70
C GLY A 99 7.94 -2.29 4.73
N GLN A 100 7.58 -3.01 5.79
CA GLN A 100 8.51 -3.38 6.84
C GLN A 100 9.69 -4.23 6.31
N TYR A 101 9.42 -5.17 5.39
CA TYR A 101 10.49 -5.97 4.78
C TYR A 101 11.48 -5.09 4.01
N ILE A 102 10.98 -4.17 3.19
CA ILE A 102 11.82 -3.23 2.43
C ILE A 102 12.66 -2.37 3.36
N GLU A 103 12.10 -1.82 4.43
CA GLU A 103 12.82 -1.04 5.43
C GLU A 103 14.00 -1.83 6.03
N GLU A 104 13.75 -3.07 6.48
CA GLU A 104 14.77 -3.95 7.05
C GLU A 104 15.81 -4.39 6.00
N ALA A 105 15.35 -4.71 4.77
CA ALA A 105 16.24 -5.14 3.68
C ALA A 105 17.17 -4.01 3.22
N VAL A 106 16.68 -2.79 3.10
CA VAL A 106 17.49 -1.60 2.75
C VAL A 106 18.60 -1.39 3.79
N VAL A 107 18.26 -1.45 5.08
CA VAL A 107 19.25 -1.32 6.15
C VAL A 107 20.28 -2.44 6.11
N ALA A 108 19.85 -3.69 5.89
CA ALA A 108 20.76 -4.82 5.76
C ALA A 108 21.73 -4.66 4.58
N ILE A 109 21.23 -4.21 3.43
CA ILE A 109 22.07 -3.99 2.23
C ILE A 109 23.10 -2.90 2.46
N ILE A 110 22.70 -1.75 3.02
CA ILE A 110 23.62 -0.63 3.32
C ILE A 110 24.73 -1.09 4.25
N ASN A 111 24.41 -1.87 5.27
CA ASN A 111 25.38 -2.35 6.25
C ASN A 111 26.16 -3.60 5.81
N GLY A 112 25.91 -4.14 4.60
CA GLY A 112 26.54 -5.39 4.15
C GLY A 112 26.15 -6.63 4.95
N LEU A 113 24.96 -6.62 5.57
CA LEU A 113 24.42 -7.71 6.38
C LEU A 113 23.52 -8.63 5.52
N PRO A 114 23.30 -9.88 5.96
CA PRO A 114 22.31 -10.75 5.33
C PRO A 114 20.91 -10.13 5.35
N ILE A 115 20.24 -10.16 4.20
CA ILE A 115 18.85 -9.67 4.09
C ILE A 115 17.93 -10.65 4.83
N PRO A 116 16.95 -10.16 5.62
CA PRO A 116 16.00 -11.02 6.30
C PRO A 116 15.14 -11.81 5.30
N ASN A 117 14.75 -13.04 5.66
CA ASN A 117 13.87 -13.86 4.82
C ASN A 117 12.39 -13.72 5.18
N ASN A 118 12.08 -13.06 6.28
CA ASN A 118 10.73 -12.87 6.79
C ASN A 118 10.65 -11.60 7.65
N VAL A 119 9.44 -11.15 7.91
CA VAL A 119 9.14 -10.06 8.84
C VAL A 119 8.20 -10.57 9.90
N LYS A 120 8.63 -10.56 11.17
CA LYS A 120 7.88 -11.14 12.29
C LYS A 120 7.52 -12.60 12.00
N ASN A 121 6.22 -12.91 11.99
CA ASN A 121 5.68 -14.24 11.71
C ASN A 121 5.13 -14.38 10.28
N TYR A 122 5.36 -13.36 9.42
CA TYR A 122 4.90 -13.40 8.05
C TYR A 122 5.98 -13.98 7.13
N VAL A 123 5.64 -15.07 6.44
CA VAL A 123 6.51 -15.76 5.50
C VAL A 123 6.12 -15.35 4.09
N PHE A 124 7.06 -14.70 3.40
CA PHE A 124 6.89 -14.33 1.99
C PHE A 124 7.17 -15.53 1.07
N GLN A 125 6.56 -15.50 -0.10
CA GLN A 125 6.91 -16.43 -1.16
C GLN A 125 8.32 -16.10 -1.71
N PRO A 126 9.10 -17.09 -2.19
CA PRO A 126 10.44 -16.83 -2.71
C PRO A 126 10.51 -15.77 -3.81
N TRP A 127 9.50 -15.72 -4.68
CA TRP A 127 9.44 -14.73 -5.75
C TRP A 127 9.15 -13.30 -5.22
N GLU A 128 8.37 -13.16 -4.15
CA GLU A 128 8.12 -11.86 -3.49
C GLU A 128 9.44 -11.33 -2.90
N ILE A 129 10.18 -12.21 -2.21
CA ILE A 129 11.50 -11.89 -1.66
C ILE A 129 12.45 -11.44 -2.77
N THR A 130 12.47 -12.12 -3.92
CA THR A 130 13.34 -11.76 -5.05
C THR A 130 13.04 -10.35 -5.55
N ILE A 131 11.76 -10.01 -5.76
CA ILE A 131 11.36 -8.67 -6.22
C ILE A 131 11.72 -7.61 -5.18
N MET A 132 11.35 -7.84 -3.93
CA MET A 132 11.59 -6.89 -2.85
C MET A 132 13.09 -6.68 -2.60
N ASN A 133 13.91 -7.71 -2.73
CA ASN A 133 15.37 -7.58 -2.64
C ASN A 133 15.95 -6.71 -3.74
N ASP A 134 15.44 -6.84 -4.97
CA ASP A 134 15.87 -5.98 -6.07
C ASP A 134 15.44 -4.53 -5.85
N ASP A 135 14.20 -4.31 -5.39
CA ASP A 135 13.70 -2.98 -5.05
C ASP A 135 14.48 -2.36 -3.88
N ALA A 136 14.80 -3.16 -2.85
CA ALA A 136 15.61 -2.70 -1.72
C ALA A 136 17.04 -2.32 -2.14
N LYS A 137 17.63 -3.03 -3.11
CA LYS A 137 18.95 -2.66 -3.69
C LYS A 137 18.88 -1.32 -4.42
N GLU A 138 17.80 -1.09 -5.18
CA GLU A 138 17.58 0.19 -5.87
C GLU A 138 17.44 1.35 -4.88
N ILE A 139 16.68 1.16 -3.80
CA ILE A 139 16.52 2.16 -2.75
C ILE A 139 17.85 2.39 -2.02
N ALA A 140 18.58 1.34 -1.64
CA ALA A 140 19.87 1.46 -0.97
C ALA A 140 20.90 2.18 -1.83
N ALA A 141 20.93 1.90 -3.16
CA ALA A 141 21.78 2.59 -4.11
C ALA A 141 21.40 4.08 -4.25
N TYR A 142 20.12 4.40 -4.24
CA TYR A 142 19.63 5.78 -4.25
C TYR A 142 20.06 6.55 -3.00
N LEU A 143 19.92 5.95 -1.81
CA LEU A 143 20.34 6.55 -0.55
C LEU A 143 21.84 6.80 -0.49
N ASN A 144 22.63 5.95 -1.15
CA ASN A 144 24.09 6.04 -1.21
C ASN A 144 24.74 6.29 0.17
N ALA A 145 24.20 5.66 1.21
CA ALA A 145 24.64 5.80 2.58
C ALA A 145 25.70 4.74 2.95
N SER A 146 26.58 5.09 3.87
CA SER A 146 27.63 4.19 4.37
C SER A 146 27.14 3.35 5.55
N THR A 147 26.18 3.84 6.29
CA THR A 147 25.59 3.16 7.47
C THR A 147 24.09 3.41 7.53
N ALA A 148 23.34 2.45 8.05
CA ALA A 148 21.94 2.63 8.31
C ALA A 148 21.49 1.90 9.59
N THR A 149 20.48 2.44 10.27
CA THR A 149 19.84 1.84 11.43
C THR A 149 18.34 1.77 11.19
N TYR A 150 17.76 0.59 11.39
CA TYR A 150 16.32 0.43 11.39
C TYR A 150 15.74 0.92 12.70
N VAL A 151 14.82 1.87 12.65
CA VAL A 151 14.15 2.44 13.81
C VAL A 151 12.65 2.23 13.81
N GLY A 152 12.09 1.82 12.67
CA GLY A 152 10.67 1.58 12.45
C GLY A 152 10.02 0.84 13.60
N ARG A 153 8.88 0.73 13.90
CA ARG A 153 8.07 0.00 14.91
C ARG A 153 8.74 -0.48 16.21
N GLN A 154 9.93 0.02 16.54
CA GLN A 154 10.52 -0.26 17.86
C GLN A 154 9.71 0.42 18.97
N THR A 155 9.16 1.59 18.68
CA THR A 155 8.19 2.28 19.55
C THR A 155 7.08 2.91 18.70
N SER A 156 5.91 3.15 19.28
CA SER A 156 4.79 3.82 18.60
C SER A 156 5.04 5.29 18.23
N ASN A 157 6.13 5.88 18.75
CA ASN A 157 6.44 7.31 18.65
C ASN A 157 7.60 7.62 17.68
N GLN A 158 8.01 6.70 16.84
CA GLN A 158 9.08 6.96 15.87
C GLN A 158 8.61 7.92 14.76
N SER A 159 9.48 8.87 14.42
CA SER A 159 9.23 9.86 13.37
C SER A 159 9.64 9.40 11.98
N CYS A 160 10.54 8.40 11.92
CA CYS A 160 11.09 7.83 10.69
C CYS A 160 11.13 6.30 10.75
N ASP A 161 11.31 5.66 9.60
CA ASP A 161 11.44 4.21 9.48
C ASP A 161 12.90 3.77 9.60
N LEU A 162 13.84 4.58 9.14
CA LEU A 162 15.29 4.31 9.21
C LEU A 162 16.11 5.59 9.34
N ILE A 163 17.34 5.46 9.86
CA ILE A 163 18.35 6.51 9.90
C ILE A 163 19.51 6.05 9.02
N ALA A 164 19.85 6.82 7.97
CA ALA A 164 20.96 6.57 7.08
C ALA A 164 21.96 7.73 7.12
N ASP A 165 23.23 7.47 7.49
CA ASP A 165 24.28 8.48 7.67
C ASP A 165 23.79 9.69 8.49
N ASN A 166 23.10 9.45 9.59
CA ASN A 166 22.47 10.43 10.50
C ASN A 166 21.26 11.21 9.94
N LYS A 167 20.76 10.86 8.76
CA LYS A 167 19.51 11.42 8.23
C LYS A 167 18.33 10.53 8.58
N GLU A 168 17.28 11.13 9.09
CA GLU A 168 16.01 10.47 9.37
C GLU A 168 15.17 10.33 8.10
N ILE A 169 14.78 9.13 7.77
CA ILE A 169 14.07 8.80 6.53
C ILE A 169 12.78 8.05 6.86
N GLU A 170 11.67 8.61 6.41
CA GLU A 170 10.39 7.90 6.33
C GLU A 170 10.31 7.22 4.96
N LEU A 171 10.33 5.90 4.92
CA LEU A 171 10.31 5.14 3.66
C LEU A 171 8.91 4.60 3.38
N LYS A 172 8.43 4.82 2.16
CA LYS A 172 7.14 4.31 1.71
C LYS A 172 7.31 3.43 0.46
N TYR A 173 6.80 2.22 0.57
CA TYR A 173 6.75 1.26 -0.53
C TYR A 173 5.32 1.23 -1.06
N SER A 174 5.06 1.82 -2.22
CA SER A 174 3.73 2.15 -2.70
C SER A 174 3.50 1.71 -4.14
N LYS A 175 2.25 1.63 -4.54
CA LYS A 175 1.83 1.43 -5.93
C LYS A 175 1.15 2.67 -6.49
N GLY A 176 1.45 2.97 -7.77
CA GLY A 176 0.83 4.10 -8.47
C GLY A 176 1.40 5.45 -8.07
N ASN A 177 0.86 6.50 -8.65
CA ASN A 177 1.35 7.87 -8.51
C ASN A 177 0.96 8.55 -7.19
N GLY A 178 0.22 7.88 -6.32
CA GLY A 178 -0.26 8.45 -5.06
C GLY A 178 0.59 8.03 -3.88
N THR A 179 1.15 9.00 -3.19
CA THR A 179 1.91 8.75 -2.00
C THR A 179 1.06 8.88 -0.78
N TYR A 180 0.83 7.78 -0.18
CA TYR A 180 0.07 7.69 1.05
C TYR A 180 0.96 7.97 2.27
N TYR A 181 0.69 9.09 2.92
CA TYR A 181 1.28 9.46 4.19
C TYR A 181 0.18 9.47 5.25
N ASN A 182 0.18 8.48 6.13
CA ASN A 182 -0.92 8.31 7.08
C ASN A 182 -0.75 9.18 8.31
N THR A 183 -1.75 10.00 8.58
CA THR A 183 -1.92 10.68 9.86
C THR A 183 -3.11 10.09 10.60
N SER A 184 -3.07 10.08 11.94
CA SER A 184 -4.15 9.51 12.73
C SER A 184 -5.31 10.49 12.93
N VAL A 185 -6.49 9.98 13.15
CA VAL A 185 -7.78 10.70 13.21
C VAL A 185 -7.94 11.64 14.37
N SER A 186 -7.21 11.41 15.44
CA SER A 186 -7.20 12.31 16.62
C SER A 186 -6.92 13.77 16.28
N TYR A 187 -6.53 14.04 15.04
CA TYR A 187 -6.31 15.37 14.52
C TYR A 187 -7.55 16.26 14.44
N PHE A 188 -8.70 15.70 14.17
CA PHE A 188 -9.93 16.51 14.12
C PHE A 188 -10.26 17.14 15.47
N ASP A 189 -9.93 16.47 16.56
CA ASP A 189 -10.09 17.00 17.91
C ASP A 189 -9.07 18.11 18.24
N CYS A 190 -7.90 18.10 17.60
CA CYS A 190 -6.82 19.05 17.87
C CYS A 190 -7.04 20.45 17.27
N TYR A 191 -7.94 20.59 16.27
CA TYR A 191 -8.15 21.85 15.56
C TYR A 191 -9.31 22.70 16.08
N GLY A 192 -9.96 22.29 17.16
CA GLY A 192 -11.20 22.93 17.60
C GLY A 192 -12.37 22.70 16.65
N LEU A 193 -12.26 21.70 15.80
CA LEU A 193 -13.33 21.24 14.93
C LEU A 193 -14.29 20.35 15.70
N THR A 194 -15.56 20.39 15.32
CA THR A 194 -16.53 19.40 15.78
C THR A 194 -16.05 18.01 15.33
N PRO A 195 -16.03 17.01 16.24
CA PRO A 195 -15.58 15.66 15.90
C PRO A 195 -16.41 15.05 14.76
N PHE A 196 -15.77 14.32 13.86
CA PHE A 196 -16.47 13.62 12.77
C PHE A 196 -17.53 12.65 13.29
N LYS A 197 -17.34 12.09 14.46
CA LYS A 197 -18.30 11.23 15.14
C LYS A 197 -19.68 11.90 15.33
N ASP A 198 -19.73 13.19 15.59
CA ASP A 198 -20.97 13.92 15.75
C ASP A 198 -21.77 13.99 14.44
N PHE A 199 -21.09 14.12 13.33
CA PHE A 199 -21.69 14.01 11.99
C PHE A 199 -22.20 12.59 11.71
N LEU A 200 -21.43 11.56 12.08
CA LEU A 200 -21.88 10.17 11.96
C LEU A 200 -23.17 9.93 12.78
N THR A 201 -23.25 10.52 13.96
CA THR A 201 -24.46 10.46 14.80
C THR A 201 -25.61 11.21 14.14
N GLN A 202 -25.39 12.45 13.73
CA GLN A 202 -26.41 13.30 13.10
C GLN A 202 -27.02 12.68 11.84
N TYR A 203 -26.20 11.98 11.06
CA TYR A 203 -26.62 11.32 9.83
C TYR A 203 -27.15 9.89 10.05
N GLY A 204 -27.29 9.45 11.31
CA GLY A 204 -27.85 8.14 11.64
C GLY A 204 -26.91 6.95 11.35
N VAL A 205 -25.62 7.22 11.06
CA VAL A 205 -24.64 6.15 10.79
C VAL A 205 -24.42 5.30 12.02
N LEU A 206 -24.27 5.91 13.19
CA LEU A 206 -24.05 5.18 14.44
C LEU A 206 -25.31 4.42 14.86
N ASP A 207 -26.50 5.00 14.66
CA ASP A 207 -27.78 4.32 14.96
C ASP A 207 -27.99 3.11 14.05
N PHE A 208 -27.63 3.23 12.77
CA PHE A 208 -27.65 2.11 11.84
C PHE A 208 -26.71 0.99 12.30
N LEU A 209 -25.48 1.33 12.67
CA LEU A 209 -24.49 0.37 13.14
C LEU A 209 -24.87 -0.26 14.49
N ALA A 210 -25.51 0.48 15.37
CA ALA A 210 -25.93 0.00 16.68
C ALA A 210 -26.95 -1.16 16.61
N GLN A 211 -27.73 -1.24 15.53
CA GLN A 211 -28.65 -2.35 15.27
C GLN A 211 -27.91 -3.70 15.13
N PHE A 212 -26.67 -3.70 14.71
CA PHE A 212 -25.88 -4.92 14.46
C PHE A 212 -24.79 -5.14 15.50
N PHE A 213 -24.22 -4.07 16.02
CA PHE A 213 -23.03 -4.12 16.89
C PHE A 213 -23.29 -3.59 18.31
N GLY A 214 -24.51 -3.12 18.57
CA GLY A 214 -24.91 -2.59 19.88
C GLY A 214 -24.24 -1.27 20.25
N ASP A 215 -24.41 -0.85 21.49
CA ASP A 215 -23.99 0.46 22.01
C ASP A 215 -22.47 0.71 21.99
N LYS A 216 -21.64 -0.32 21.72
CA LYS A 216 -20.20 -0.14 21.63
C LYS A 216 -19.80 0.86 20.52
N VAL A 217 -20.63 1.02 19.48
CA VAL A 217 -20.40 1.97 18.39
C VAL A 217 -20.38 3.44 18.82
N TYR A 218 -21.11 3.76 19.90
CA TYR A 218 -21.13 5.11 20.47
C TYR A 218 -19.94 5.39 21.41
N LYS A 219 -19.30 4.35 21.94
CA LYS A 219 -18.27 4.47 22.97
C LYS A 219 -16.87 4.55 22.40
N ASN A 220 -16.61 3.87 21.29
CA ASN A 220 -15.29 3.73 20.69
C ASN A 220 -15.26 4.23 19.24
N LEU A 221 -14.13 4.80 18.83
CA LEU A 221 -13.87 5.18 17.44
C LEU A 221 -13.61 3.95 16.54
N SER A 222 -13.18 2.82 17.11
CA SER A 222 -13.01 1.54 16.41
C SER A 222 -13.82 0.44 17.11
N PRO A 223 -15.15 0.51 17.06
CA PRO A 223 -16.01 -0.37 17.89
C PRO A 223 -16.04 -1.81 17.39
N VAL A 224 -15.64 -2.05 16.15
CA VAL A 224 -15.76 -3.33 15.45
C VAL A 224 -14.40 -3.75 14.94
N SER A 225 -13.99 -4.99 15.19
CA SER A 225 -12.75 -5.54 14.65
C SER A 225 -12.82 -5.68 13.13
N GLN A 226 -11.66 -5.77 12.47
CA GLN A 226 -11.60 -5.98 11.04
C GLN A 226 -12.28 -7.28 10.60
N ASP A 227 -12.15 -8.33 11.39
CA ASP A 227 -12.76 -9.63 11.10
C ASP A 227 -14.29 -9.57 11.26
N GLU A 228 -14.81 -8.97 12.34
CA GLU A 228 -16.24 -8.75 12.52
C GLU A 228 -16.83 -7.92 11.38
N SER A 229 -16.17 -6.84 11.00
CA SER A 229 -16.58 -5.98 9.89
C SER A 229 -16.59 -6.73 8.55
N SER A 230 -15.55 -7.52 8.30
CA SER A 230 -15.45 -8.33 7.08
C SER A 230 -16.53 -9.42 7.01
N ALA A 231 -16.78 -10.10 8.12
CA ALA A 231 -17.82 -11.11 8.22
C ALA A 231 -19.22 -10.50 8.00
N TRP A 232 -19.48 -9.37 8.65
CA TRP A 232 -20.77 -8.66 8.53
C TRP A 232 -21.03 -8.21 7.09
N ARG A 233 -20.04 -7.61 6.41
CA ARG A 233 -20.17 -7.18 5.00
C ARG A 233 -20.47 -8.34 4.05
N LYS A 234 -19.87 -9.50 4.29
CA LYS A 234 -20.13 -10.69 3.48
C LYS A 234 -21.54 -11.25 3.73
N ALA A 235 -22.00 -11.20 4.98
CA ALA A 235 -23.31 -11.70 5.35
C ALA A 235 -24.46 -10.77 4.91
N TYR A 236 -24.22 -9.47 4.86
CA TYR A 236 -25.24 -8.44 4.63
C TYR A 236 -24.80 -7.40 3.59
N PRO A 237 -24.58 -7.79 2.33
CA PRO A 237 -24.03 -6.88 1.30
C PRO A 237 -24.96 -5.69 1.02
N GLU A 238 -26.29 -5.89 1.00
CA GLU A 238 -27.25 -4.81 0.75
C GLU A 238 -27.28 -3.77 1.90
N LEU A 239 -27.18 -4.24 3.15
CA LEU A 239 -27.08 -3.35 4.30
C LEU A 239 -25.75 -2.59 4.32
N TYR A 240 -24.69 -3.21 3.82
CA TYR A 240 -23.42 -2.54 3.66
C TYR A 240 -23.48 -1.42 2.61
N GLU A 241 -24.19 -1.62 1.49
CA GLU A 241 -24.43 -0.56 0.50
C GLU A 241 -25.26 0.60 1.08
N GLN A 242 -26.27 0.31 1.88
CA GLN A 242 -27.02 1.34 2.62
C GLN A 242 -26.11 2.12 3.58
N LEU A 243 -25.28 1.41 4.36
CA LEU A 243 -24.30 2.04 5.25
C LEU A 243 -23.36 2.97 4.49
N ILE A 244 -22.83 2.54 3.33
CA ILE A 244 -21.95 3.36 2.51
C ILE A 244 -22.66 4.65 2.05
N ALA A 245 -23.95 4.55 1.68
CA ALA A 245 -24.70 5.70 1.22
C ALA A 245 -24.91 6.76 2.31
N ILE A 246 -25.36 6.34 3.52
CA ILE A 246 -25.53 7.25 4.66
C ILE A 246 -24.19 7.81 5.15
N GLU A 247 -23.17 6.99 5.19
CA GLU A 247 -21.81 7.39 5.57
C GLU A 247 -21.20 8.39 4.57
N ALA A 248 -21.46 8.21 3.29
CA ALA A 248 -20.99 9.14 2.26
C ALA A 248 -21.60 10.54 2.45
N ALA A 249 -22.89 10.62 2.81
CA ALA A 249 -23.56 11.89 3.12
C ALA A 249 -22.96 12.57 4.37
N ALA A 250 -22.71 11.80 5.44
CA ALA A 250 -22.06 12.30 6.65
C ALA A 250 -20.64 12.83 6.35
N ARG A 251 -19.89 12.11 5.53
CA ARG A 251 -18.52 12.47 5.13
C ARG A 251 -18.48 13.75 4.28
N GLU A 252 -19.43 13.88 3.34
CA GLU A 252 -19.55 15.08 2.50
C GLU A 252 -19.87 16.31 3.33
N ALA A 253 -20.86 16.19 4.23
CA ALA A 253 -21.23 17.28 5.13
C ALA A 253 -20.09 17.68 6.07
N TYR A 254 -19.36 16.70 6.58
CA TYR A 254 -18.19 16.97 7.40
C TYR A 254 -17.06 17.65 6.61
N ALA A 255 -16.83 17.20 5.38
CA ALA A 255 -15.83 17.83 4.53
C ALA A 255 -16.19 19.29 4.21
N GLU A 256 -17.47 19.58 3.99
CA GLU A 256 -17.95 20.94 3.81
C GLU A 256 -17.74 21.80 5.06
N TYR A 257 -18.07 21.28 6.23
CA TYR A 257 -17.84 21.93 7.52
C TYR A 257 -16.35 22.26 7.74
N VAL A 258 -15.45 21.30 7.52
CA VAL A 258 -14.00 21.50 7.64
C VAL A 258 -13.51 22.54 6.64
N PHE A 259 -13.99 22.49 5.39
CA PHE A 259 -13.60 23.44 4.35
C PHE A 259 -14.00 24.87 4.73
N ASN A 260 -15.24 25.08 5.16
CA ASN A 260 -15.74 26.38 5.59
C ASN A 260 -14.98 26.92 6.81
N TYR A 261 -14.61 26.05 7.73
CA TYR A 261 -13.74 26.41 8.87
C TYR A 261 -12.36 26.88 8.41
N LEU A 262 -11.76 26.19 7.44
CA LEU A 262 -10.41 26.54 6.95
C LEU A 262 -10.40 27.85 6.17
N ILE A 263 -11.35 28.07 5.28
CA ILE A 263 -11.38 29.28 4.44
C ILE A 263 -11.79 30.54 5.20
N ALA A 264 -12.40 30.41 6.37
CA ALA A 264 -12.81 31.55 7.19
C ALA A 264 -11.62 32.34 7.76
N ASP A 265 -10.42 31.71 7.87
CA ASP A 265 -9.21 32.33 8.37
C ASP A 265 -7.96 31.65 7.78
N PRO A 266 -7.13 32.37 7.02
CA PRO A 266 -5.92 31.80 6.40
C PRO A 266 -4.95 31.15 7.42
N SER A 267 -4.88 31.64 8.64
CA SER A 267 -4.03 31.06 9.67
C SER A 267 -4.44 29.64 10.04
N ARG A 268 -5.71 29.30 9.89
CA ARG A 268 -6.23 27.96 10.10
C ARG A 268 -5.75 26.97 9.04
N ILE A 269 -5.60 27.44 7.80
CA ILE A 269 -5.06 26.62 6.71
C ILE A 269 -3.60 26.26 7.02
N GLU A 270 -2.78 27.25 7.36
CA GLU A 270 -1.37 27.03 7.71
C GLU A 270 -1.22 26.08 8.89
N HIS A 271 -1.97 26.29 9.95
CA HIS A 271 -1.96 25.43 11.12
C HIS A 271 -2.40 23.99 10.81
N PHE A 272 -3.47 23.84 10.03
CA PHE A 272 -3.97 22.53 9.59
C PHE A 272 -2.93 21.80 8.75
N VAL A 273 -2.34 22.47 7.75
CA VAL A 273 -1.31 21.91 6.88
C VAL A 273 -0.07 21.52 7.67
N HIS A 274 0.39 22.39 8.59
CA HIS A 274 1.51 22.10 9.47
C HIS A 274 1.28 20.79 10.22
N GLN A 275 0.16 20.66 10.89
CA GLN A 275 -0.15 19.45 11.65
C GLN A 275 -0.30 18.20 10.77
N MET A 276 -0.84 18.33 9.55
CA MET A 276 -0.96 17.21 8.61
C MET A 276 0.40 16.68 8.14
N LEU A 277 1.37 17.56 7.95
CA LEU A 277 2.66 17.20 7.36
C LEU A 277 3.75 16.89 8.39
N THR A 278 3.72 17.53 9.56
CA THR A 278 4.82 17.41 10.54
C THR A 278 4.62 16.29 11.55
N LYS A 279 3.43 15.74 11.69
CA LYS A 279 3.09 14.74 12.72
C LYS A 279 3.33 15.20 14.18
N GLU A 280 3.61 16.49 14.43
CA GLU A 280 3.98 17.00 15.75
C GLU A 280 2.90 16.79 16.82
N THR A 281 1.63 16.82 16.43
CA THR A 281 0.51 16.55 17.36
C THR A 281 0.51 15.14 17.95
N SER A 282 1.20 14.19 17.32
CA SER A 282 1.39 12.84 17.86
C SER A 282 2.70 12.68 18.64
N GLY A 283 3.38 13.78 18.97
CA GLY A 283 4.68 13.76 19.63
C GLY A 283 5.84 13.31 18.73
N LYS A 284 5.62 13.36 17.42
CA LYS A 284 6.63 13.07 16.40
C LYS A 284 7.15 14.37 15.81
N HIS A 285 8.28 14.28 15.13
CA HIS A 285 8.82 15.39 14.35
C HIS A 285 8.89 15.04 12.87
N THR A 286 9.07 16.04 12.02
CA THR A 286 9.25 15.85 10.59
C THR A 286 10.59 15.19 10.32
N PRO A 287 10.66 14.04 9.61
CA PRO A 287 11.92 13.43 9.22
C PRO A 287 12.68 14.34 8.24
N ASP A 288 13.97 14.08 8.04
CA ASP A 288 14.80 14.85 7.11
C ASP A 288 14.36 14.62 5.66
N SER A 289 13.84 13.43 5.35
CA SER A 289 13.20 13.17 4.06
C SER A 289 12.11 12.09 4.14
N ILE A 290 11.16 12.18 3.20
CA ILE A 290 10.18 11.15 2.91
C ILE A 290 10.53 10.57 1.55
N ILE A 291 10.88 9.30 1.50
CA ILE A 291 11.21 8.58 0.27
C ILE A 291 10.12 7.60 -0.08
N ILE A 292 9.64 7.69 -1.31
CA ILE A 292 8.60 6.84 -1.83
C ILE A 292 9.16 6.04 -3.00
N TYR A 293 9.14 4.73 -2.84
CA TYR A 293 9.41 3.82 -3.93
C TYR A 293 8.09 3.32 -4.54
N HIS A 294 7.86 3.68 -5.81
CA HIS A 294 6.73 3.19 -6.59
C HIS A 294 7.11 1.88 -7.27
N TYR A 295 6.80 0.75 -6.63
CA TYR A 295 7.25 -0.56 -7.08
C TYR A 295 6.67 -1.04 -8.41
N ASP A 296 5.61 -0.43 -8.91
CA ASP A 296 5.02 -0.73 -10.22
C ASP A 296 5.69 0.00 -11.38
N THR A 297 6.42 1.07 -11.10
CA THR A 297 7.09 1.92 -12.10
C THR A 297 8.59 2.06 -11.88
N ASP A 298 9.15 1.47 -10.82
CA ASP A 298 10.55 1.60 -10.40
C ASP A 298 10.99 3.06 -10.21
N LYS A 299 10.06 3.91 -9.75
CA LYS A 299 10.34 5.32 -9.50
C LYS A 299 10.58 5.59 -8.03
N ILE A 300 11.60 6.38 -7.74
CA ILE A 300 11.86 6.97 -6.43
C ILE A 300 11.46 8.43 -6.48
N VAL A 301 10.65 8.83 -5.49
CA VAL A 301 10.28 10.23 -5.26
C VAL A 301 10.70 10.59 -3.86
N GLU A 302 11.45 11.67 -3.72
CA GLU A 302 11.89 12.20 -2.44
C GLU A 302 11.27 13.57 -2.18
N PHE A 303 10.86 13.79 -0.94
CA PHE A 303 10.46 15.09 -0.41
C PHE A 303 11.40 15.43 0.75
N SER A 304 12.21 16.46 0.59
CA SER A 304 13.05 16.95 1.67
C SER A 304 12.21 17.66 2.73
N LYS A 305 12.79 17.82 3.90
CA LYS A 305 12.18 18.59 4.99
C LYS A 305 11.86 20.02 4.55
N GLU A 306 12.75 20.64 3.76
CA GLU A 306 12.56 21.99 3.22
C GLU A 306 11.38 22.05 2.25
N GLU A 307 11.22 21.04 1.37
CA GLU A 307 10.07 20.94 0.46
C GLU A 307 8.77 20.81 1.25
N ILE A 308 8.75 19.99 2.31
CA ILE A 308 7.58 19.81 3.19
C ILE A 308 7.24 21.14 3.90
N MET A 309 8.23 21.80 4.46
CA MET A 309 8.04 23.11 5.12
C MET A 309 7.57 24.19 4.15
N ALA A 310 8.04 24.18 2.90
CA ALA A 310 7.57 25.09 1.85
C ALA A 310 6.09 24.88 1.48
N MET A 311 5.58 23.64 1.56
CA MET A 311 4.16 23.36 1.35
C MET A 311 3.29 23.99 2.44
N ILE A 312 3.79 24.08 3.67
CA ILE A 312 3.10 24.71 4.81
C ILE A 312 2.96 26.20 4.58
N SER A 313 4.07 26.89 4.27
CA SER A 313 4.12 28.36 4.17
C SER A 313 3.31 28.93 3.00
N ASN A 314 3.00 28.15 1.97
CA ASN A 314 2.29 28.56 0.77
C ASN A 314 0.93 27.87 0.62
N SER A 315 0.29 27.52 1.71
CA SER A 315 -0.90 26.72 1.67
C SER A 315 -2.14 27.51 1.26
N SER A 316 -2.78 27.05 0.21
CA SER A 316 -4.16 27.39 -0.16
C SER A 316 -4.97 26.09 -0.18
N VAL A 317 -6.29 26.18 0.02
CA VAL A 317 -7.14 25.01 0.04
C VAL A 317 -8.27 25.12 -0.99
N SER A 318 -8.52 24.03 -1.70
CA SER A 318 -9.74 23.83 -2.48
C SER A 318 -10.34 22.46 -2.14
N ARG A 319 -11.62 22.28 -2.38
CA ARG A 319 -12.35 21.05 -2.06
C ARG A 319 -13.03 20.45 -3.29
N SER A 320 -13.05 19.13 -3.36
CA SER A 320 -13.86 18.36 -4.29
C SER A 320 -14.37 17.11 -3.57
N GLY A 321 -15.67 17.06 -3.29
CA GLY A 321 -16.24 16.04 -2.42
C GLY A 321 -15.57 16.08 -1.04
N TYR A 322 -15.11 14.95 -0.57
CA TYR A 322 -14.38 14.81 0.70
C TYR A 322 -12.84 14.85 0.55
N THR A 323 -12.37 15.38 -0.58
CA THR A 323 -10.94 15.60 -0.85
C THR A 323 -10.61 17.08 -0.78
N PHE A 324 -9.59 17.42 0.01
CA PHE A 324 -9.00 18.74 0.10
C PHE A 324 -7.70 18.76 -0.69
N LYS A 325 -7.53 19.75 -1.56
CA LYS A 325 -6.31 19.96 -2.34
C LYS A 325 -5.56 21.16 -1.81
N PHE A 326 -4.30 20.96 -1.54
CA PHE A 326 -3.35 21.98 -1.09
C PHE A 326 -2.23 22.13 -2.12
N ASN A 327 -1.28 23.02 -1.85
CA ASN A 327 -0.10 23.14 -2.69
C ASN A 327 0.87 21.98 -2.43
N GLY A 328 1.04 21.10 -3.42
CA GLY A 328 1.97 19.96 -3.35
C GLY A 328 1.44 18.71 -2.66
N PHE A 329 0.19 18.72 -2.17
CA PHE A 329 -0.43 17.52 -1.61
C PHE A 329 -1.96 17.61 -1.61
N HIS A 330 -2.61 16.50 -1.39
CA HIS A 330 -4.04 16.47 -1.11
C HIS A 330 -4.36 15.54 0.06
N THR A 331 -5.50 15.76 0.69
CA THR A 331 -5.98 14.93 1.79
C THR A 331 -7.39 14.44 1.48
N THR A 332 -7.73 13.25 1.96
CA THR A 332 -9.10 12.76 1.90
C THR A 332 -9.56 12.28 3.26
N ILE A 333 -10.83 12.55 3.59
CA ILE A 333 -11.50 11.94 4.75
C ILE A 333 -11.86 10.51 4.34
N ALA A 334 -11.30 9.54 5.00
CA ALA A 334 -11.48 8.13 4.71
C ALA A 334 -11.62 7.29 5.96
N TRP A 335 -12.05 6.06 5.82
CA TRP A 335 -12.01 5.08 6.89
C TRP A 335 -10.70 4.31 6.88
N GLN A 336 -10.13 4.10 8.06
CA GLN A 336 -9.00 3.20 8.19
C GLN A 336 -9.45 1.80 7.74
N ASN A 337 -8.65 1.17 6.87
CA ASN A 337 -8.92 -0.16 6.29
C ASN A 337 -10.17 -0.26 5.39
N GLY A 338 -10.79 0.85 5.00
CA GLY A 338 -11.88 0.86 4.03
C GLY A 338 -13.16 0.14 4.48
N THR A 339 -13.38 -0.01 5.76
CA THR A 339 -14.48 -0.83 6.29
C THR A 339 -15.74 -0.06 6.67
N GLY A 340 -15.68 1.28 6.74
CA GLY A 340 -16.79 2.09 7.27
C GLY A 340 -17.08 1.89 8.77
N LEU A 341 -16.41 0.95 9.43
CA LEU A 341 -16.65 0.53 10.80
C LEU A 341 -15.48 0.77 11.75
N ASN A 342 -14.36 1.22 11.20
CA ASN A 342 -13.15 1.57 11.94
C ASN A 342 -12.96 3.08 12.00
N ASN A 343 -11.94 3.53 12.72
CA ASN A 343 -11.65 4.96 12.87
C ASN A 343 -11.66 5.69 11.52
N PRO A 344 -12.40 6.79 11.40
CA PRO A 344 -12.23 7.72 10.31
C PRO A 344 -10.79 8.25 10.35
N THR A 345 -10.17 8.47 9.22
CA THR A 345 -8.78 8.93 9.11
C THR A 345 -8.67 9.99 8.02
N ILE A 346 -7.76 10.92 8.21
CA ILE A 346 -7.30 11.75 7.11
C ILE A 346 -6.14 11.04 6.44
N ARG A 347 -6.27 10.81 5.15
CA ARG A 347 -5.18 10.31 4.31
C ARG A 347 -4.53 11.47 3.62
N VAL A 348 -3.22 11.58 3.77
CA VAL A 348 -2.40 12.59 3.11
C VAL A 348 -1.68 11.94 1.93
N TYR A 349 -1.78 12.56 0.77
CA TYR A 349 -1.11 12.14 -0.46
C TYR A 349 -0.20 13.27 -0.90
N LEU A 350 1.09 13.02 -0.96
CA LEU A 350 2.06 13.99 -1.44
C LEU A 350 2.12 13.97 -2.98
N ASP A 351 2.01 15.14 -3.59
CA ASP A 351 1.95 15.30 -5.04
C ASP A 351 3.21 16.00 -5.53
N LYS A 352 4.17 15.29 -6.11
CA LYS A 352 5.32 15.92 -6.75
C LYS A 352 5.02 16.18 -8.22
N LYS A 353 4.86 17.44 -8.59
CA LYS A 353 4.64 17.83 -9.99
C LYS A 353 5.88 17.46 -10.81
N GLY A 354 5.69 16.56 -11.81
CA GLY A 354 6.74 16.20 -12.76
C GLY A 354 7.62 14.99 -12.38
N ALA A 355 7.22 14.19 -11.41
CA ALA A 355 7.89 12.92 -11.10
C ALA A 355 7.36 11.75 -11.97
#